data_5814edd4c35fc352c190d62cfb9ae4cc
#
_entry.id   5814edd4c35fc352c190d62cfb9ae4cc
#
_cell.length_a   1.000
_cell.length_b   1.000
_cell.length_c   1.000
_cell.angle_alpha   90.00
_cell.angle_beta   90.00
_cell.angle_gamma   90.00
#
_symmetry.space_group_name_H-M   'P 1'
#
loop_
_entity.id
_entity.type
_entity.pdbx_description
1 polymer ?
#
loop_
_entity_poly.entity_id
_entity_poly.type
_entity_poly.pdbx_seq_one_letter_code
_entity_poly.pdbx_strand_id
1 'polypeptide(L)'
;MATLALGTGLAKIIGLLSIQVLTRIYSPEHFGIFSIFTAMLLILTPLMTLRYELAVPLPRRDGAAMTLMTVSAALLLLMTLLLGAVLLLAGPALLVMVSMEAVTPYLGLLVLALFLTGLYEVLQIWAVRRRAYAIIARTQLQQSIVGALAKIVMGVAGLMPLGLLAGHVAGAGAGMTALIRALRSDVRRFWRHVTLKRAWCMLRHYKSFPAYRLPAQLLQIFSSQSPLLMTAALYDAGTTGQLGLALMMLALPMNLLGYSTSKAYYAEIASLGRKRPAEIRAVTRTVVKRLLALSLLPALVLLSLGEEIFALAFGAQWAMAGQLAAILAIYLLFQFIHAPASHLLSLFERQRLLLLLNVQRSVLTVGCFTAAYLLDWPITSVILLYSVTLSAHYLFSLLMSLRVIPR
;
A
#
# COMPACT_ATOMS: atom_id res chain seq x y z
N MET A 1 16.53 -13.83 -7.95
CA MET A 1 16.27 -12.88 -6.84
C MET A 1 16.92 -11.50 -7.08
N ALA A 2 18.22 -11.42 -7.39
CA ALA A 2 18.89 -10.13 -7.63
C ALA A 2 18.24 -9.30 -8.77
N THR A 3 17.89 -9.93 -9.91
CA THR A 3 17.21 -9.27 -11.04
C THR A 3 15.85 -8.66 -10.66
N LEU A 4 15.08 -9.33 -9.77
CA LEU A 4 13.82 -8.78 -9.26
C LEU A 4 14.07 -7.56 -8.37
N ALA A 5 15.05 -7.65 -7.46
CA ALA A 5 15.38 -6.54 -6.56
C ALA A 5 15.88 -5.31 -7.35
N LEU A 6 16.75 -5.50 -8.33
CA LEU A 6 17.27 -4.42 -9.20
C LEU A 6 16.14 -3.80 -10.04
N GLY A 7 15.32 -4.63 -10.71
CA GLY A 7 14.21 -4.12 -11.53
C GLY A 7 13.17 -3.35 -10.70
N THR A 8 12.80 -3.87 -9.53
CA THR A 8 11.88 -3.18 -8.61
C THR A 8 12.49 -1.89 -8.07
N GLY A 9 13.80 -1.90 -7.76
CA GLY A 9 14.52 -0.71 -7.31
C GLY A 9 14.54 0.41 -8.37
N LEU A 10 14.91 0.07 -9.61
CA LEU A 10 14.89 0.99 -10.74
C LEU A 10 13.49 1.55 -11.02
N ALA A 11 12.45 0.71 -10.99
CA ALA A 11 11.07 1.16 -11.16
C ALA A 11 10.67 2.19 -10.08
N LYS A 12 11.08 1.99 -8.83
CA LYS A 12 10.82 2.95 -7.73
C LYS A 12 11.60 4.26 -7.92
N ILE A 13 12.83 4.21 -8.38
CA ILE A 13 13.64 5.40 -8.67
C ILE A 13 12.99 6.22 -9.79
N ILE A 14 12.56 5.59 -10.89
CA ILE A 14 11.84 6.27 -11.97
C ILE A 14 10.55 6.91 -11.43
N GLY A 15 9.78 6.18 -10.63
CA GLY A 15 8.59 6.71 -9.97
C GLY A 15 8.90 7.96 -9.15
N LEU A 16 9.96 7.92 -8.34
CA LEU A 16 10.39 9.04 -7.50
C LEU A 16 10.80 10.27 -8.32
N LEU A 17 11.67 10.08 -9.33
CA LEU A 17 12.11 11.17 -10.19
C LEU A 17 10.94 11.80 -10.98
N SER A 18 9.96 10.98 -11.39
CA SER A 18 8.79 11.50 -12.08
C SER A 18 7.93 12.42 -11.19
N ILE A 19 7.90 12.21 -9.85
CA ILE A 19 7.12 13.04 -8.95
C ILE A 19 7.60 14.49 -8.97
N GLN A 20 8.91 14.75 -9.03
CA GLN A 20 9.46 16.10 -9.10
C GLN A 20 8.96 16.87 -10.35
N VAL A 21 8.81 16.16 -11.47
CA VAL A 21 8.25 16.74 -12.71
C VAL A 21 6.74 16.93 -12.56
N LEU A 22 6.03 15.93 -12.03
CA LEU A 22 4.57 15.97 -11.88
C LEU A 22 4.13 17.07 -10.93
N THR A 23 4.83 17.33 -9.82
CA THR A 23 4.49 18.38 -8.86
C THR A 23 4.68 19.80 -9.41
N ARG A 24 5.44 19.95 -10.49
CA ARG A 24 5.57 21.24 -11.22
C ARG A 24 4.50 21.43 -12.29
N ILE A 25 3.89 20.34 -12.77
CA ILE A 25 2.82 20.36 -13.78
C ILE A 25 1.44 20.44 -13.12
N TYR A 26 1.24 19.67 -12.05
CA TYR A 26 -0.06 19.51 -11.40
C TYR A 26 -0.13 20.27 -10.07
N SER A 27 -1.27 20.88 -9.79
CA SER A 27 -1.52 21.57 -8.52
C SER A 27 -1.77 20.60 -7.35
N PRO A 28 -1.72 21.08 -6.09
CA PRO A 28 -2.11 20.29 -4.94
C PRO A 28 -3.52 19.69 -5.02
N GLU A 29 -4.49 20.42 -5.57
CA GLU A 29 -5.87 19.93 -5.75
C GLU A 29 -5.93 18.72 -6.68
N HIS A 30 -5.18 18.75 -7.79
CA HIS A 30 -5.08 17.62 -8.72
C HIS A 30 -4.47 16.38 -8.04
N PHE A 31 -3.45 16.61 -7.20
CA PHE A 31 -2.84 15.53 -6.38
C PHE A 31 -3.79 15.04 -5.30
N GLY A 32 -4.68 15.89 -4.76
CA GLY A 32 -5.72 15.49 -3.81
C GLY A 32 -6.69 14.50 -4.44
N ILE A 33 -7.22 14.82 -5.61
CA ILE A 33 -8.10 13.91 -6.38
C ILE A 33 -7.38 12.60 -6.70
N PHE A 34 -6.11 12.66 -7.12
CA PHE A 34 -5.28 11.49 -7.38
C PHE A 34 -5.04 10.65 -6.11
N SER A 35 -4.82 11.30 -4.97
CA SER A 35 -4.59 10.63 -3.69
C SER A 35 -5.84 9.88 -3.21
N ILE A 36 -7.03 10.51 -3.31
CA ILE A 36 -8.31 9.86 -3.00
C ILE A 36 -8.53 8.66 -3.94
N PHE A 37 -8.34 8.84 -5.25
CA PHE A 37 -8.48 7.78 -6.25
C PHE A 37 -7.57 6.58 -5.94
N THR A 38 -6.30 6.83 -5.62
CA THR A 38 -5.34 5.75 -5.30
C THR A 38 -5.63 5.10 -3.96
N ALA A 39 -6.12 5.84 -2.96
CA ALA A 39 -6.57 5.28 -1.68
C ALA A 39 -7.78 4.36 -1.87
N MET A 40 -8.78 4.79 -2.65
CA MET A 40 -9.92 3.94 -3.02
C MET A 40 -9.47 2.69 -3.77
N LEU A 41 -8.58 2.83 -4.75
CA LEU A 41 -8.01 1.71 -5.49
C LEU A 41 -7.34 0.70 -4.55
N LEU A 42 -6.52 1.15 -3.60
CA LEU A 42 -5.83 0.29 -2.63
C LEU A 42 -6.81 -0.47 -1.71
N ILE A 43 -7.87 0.20 -1.24
CA ILE A 43 -8.88 -0.41 -0.36
C ILE A 43 -9.73 -1.43 -1.11
N LEU A 44 -10.12 -1.13 -2.36
CA LEU A 44 -11.05 -1.96 -3.13
C LEU A 44 -10.35 -3.12 -3.86
N THR A 45 -9.06 -3.00 -4.22
CA THR A 45 -8.32 -4.06 -4.93
C THR A 45 -8.38 -5.43 -4.25
N PRO A 46 -8.23 -5.59 -2.92
CA PRO A 46 -8.37 -6.89 -2.26
C PRO A 46 -9.71 -7.58 -2.45
N LEU A 47 -10.79 -6.81 -2.66
CA LEU A 47 -12.14 -7.35 -2.88
C LEU A 47 -12.28 -8.00 -4.25
N MET A 48 -11.49 -7.56 -5.24
CA MET A 48 -11.64 -7.99 -6.63
C MET A 48 -11.47 -9.50 -6.85
N THR A 49 -10.64 -10.15 -6.04
CA THR A 49 -10.35 -11.59 -6.12
C THR A 49 -10.70 -12.32 -4.81
N LEU A 50 -11.21 -11.59 -3.81
CA LEU A 50 -11.42 -12.08 -2.44
C LEU A 50 -10.15 -12.74 -1.86
N ARG A 51 -8.99 -12.33 -2.37
CA ARG A 51 -7.66 -12.84 -2.00
C ARG A 51 -7.38 -14.31 -2.32
N TYR A 52 -8.20 -14.95 -3.16
CA TYR A 52 -7.93 -16.32 -3.61
C TYR A 52 -6.67 -16.44 -4.47
N GLU A 53 -6.25 -15.38 -5.16
CA GLU A 53 -5.00 -15.35 -5.93
C GLU A 53 -3.78 -15.68 -5.07
N LEU A 54 -3.78 -15.27 -3.79
CA LEU A 54 -2.67 -15.55 -2.87
C LEU A 54 -2.50 -17.05 -2.58
N ALA A 55 -3.54 -17.86 -2.81
CA ALA A 55 -3.48 -19.31 -2.65
C ALA A 55 -2.90 -20.04 -3.87
N VAL A 56 -2.75 -19.39 -5.03
CA VAL A 56 -2.28 -20.00 -6.28
C VAL A 56 -0.90 -20.69 -6.15
N PRO A 57 0.08 -20.20 -5.37
CA PRO A 57 1.37 -20.89 -5.20
C PRO A 57 1.31 -22.13 -4.31
N LEU A 58 0.24 -22.35 -3.51
CA LEU A 58 0.18 -23.38 -2.47
C LEU A 58 -0.05 -24.82 -2.98
N PRO A 59 -0.93 -25.07 -3.98
CA PRO A 59 -1.16 -26.43 -4.45
C PRO A 59 0.12 -27.07 -5.02
N ARG A 60 0.36 -28.33 -4.70
CA ARG A 60 1.51 -29.08 -5.25
C ARG A 60 1.36 -29.32 -6.77
N ARG A 61 0.11 -29.56 -7.26
CA ARG A 61 -0.20 -29.87 -8.67
C ARG A 61 -0.53 -28.60 -9.44
N ASP A 62 0.08 -28.42 -10.61
CA ASP A 62 -0.14 -27.23 -11.46
C ASP A 62 -1.58 -27.12 -11.97
N GLY A 63 -2.28 -28.25 -12.21
CA GLY A 63 -3.68 -28.22 -12.58
C GLY A 63 -4.61 -27.64 -11.49
N ALA A 64 -4.32 -27.90 -10.21
CA ALA A 64 -5.08 -27.30 -9.11
C ALA A 64 -4.75 -25.82 -8.96
N ALA A 65 -3.48 -25.43 -9.14
CA ALA A 65 -3.08 -24.02 -9.14
C ALA A 65 -3.71 -23.25 -10.32
N MET A 66 -3.79 -23.86 -11.51
CA MET A 66 -4.49 -23.28 -12.67
C MET A 66 -5.98 -23.11 -12.39
N THR A 67 -6.62 -24.08 -11.73
CA THR A 67 -8.03 -23.96 -11.32
C THR A 67 -8.22 -22.75 -10.39
N LEU A 68 -7.34 -22.55 -9.37
CA LEU A 68 -7.38 -21.38 -8.49
C LEU A 68 -7.16 -20.07 -9.24
N MET A 69 -6.22 -20.05 -10.17
CA MET A 69 -5.98 -18.87 -11.01
C MET A 69 -7.21 -18.52 -11.84
N THR A 70 -7.85 -19.52 -12.47
CA THR A 70 -9.08 -19.31 -13.26
C THR A 70 -10.22 -18.82 -12.37
N VAL A 71 -10.38 -19.40 -11.18
CA VAL A 71 -11.37 -18.95 -10.19
C VAL A 71 -11.10 -17.49 -9.77
N SER A 72 -9.86 -17.14 -9.51
CA SER A 72 -9.49 -15.77 -9.17
C SER A 72 -9.78 -14.79 -10.32
N ALA A 73 -9.52 -15.19 -11.57
CA ALA A 73 -9.86 -14.38 -12.74
C ALA A 73 -11.39 -14.25 -12.95
N ALA A 74 -12.15 -15.32 -12.70
CA ALA A 74 -13.61 -15.28 -12.76
C ALA A 74 -14.21 -14.39 -11.66
N LEU A 75 -13.67 -14.48 -10.45
CA LEU A 75 -14.05 -13.59 -9.34
C LEU A 75 -13.70 -12.13 -9.67
N LEU A 76 -12.52 -11.86 -10.24
CA LEU A 76 -12.14 -10.54 -10.68
C LEU A 76 -13.17 -9.95 -11.64
N LEU A 77 -13.58 -10.69 -12.67
CA LEU A 77 -14.61 -10.26 -13.62
C LEU A 77 -15.94 -10.01 -12.94
N LEU A 78 -16.39 -10.95 -12.10
CA LEU A 78 -17.64 -10.82 -11.35
C LEU A 78 -17.62 -9.60 -10.42
N MET A 79 -16.57 -9.43 -9.65
CA MET A 79 -16.44 -8.30 -8.71
C MET A 79 -16.27 -6.97 -9.45
N THR A 80 -15.60 -6.96 -10.62
CA THR A 80 -15.54 -5.75 -11.45
C THR A 80 -16.93 -5.33 -11.92
N LEU A 81 -17.77 -6.28 -12.32
CA LEU A 81 -19.13 -5.97 -12.74
C LEU A 81 -19.99 -5.53 -11.54
N LEU A 82 -19.97 -6.27 -10.43
CA LEU A 82 -20.77 -5.96 -9.25
C LEU A 82 -20.35 -4.65 -8.59
N LEU A 83 -19.06 -4.53 -8.24
CA LEU A 83 -18.54 -3.34 -7.59
C LEU A 83 -18.54 -2.14 -8.55
N GLY A 84 -18.27 -2.39 -9.84
CA GLY A 84 -18.37 -1.39 -10.88
C GLY A 84 -19.81 -0.84 -11.01
N ALA A 85 -20.82 -1.70 -11.01
CA ALA A 85 -22.22 -1.29 -11.00
C ALA A 85 -22.54 -0.45 -9.73
N VAL A 86 -22.12 -0.91 -8.55
CA VAL A 86 -22.32 -0.15 -7.30
C VAL A 86 -21.63 1.21 -7.35
N LEU A 87 -20.39 1.28 -7.81
CA LEU A 87 -19.64 2.54 -7.91
C LEU A 87 -20.25 3.51 -8.92
N LEU A 88 -20.72 3.01 -10.06
CA LEU A 88 -21.30 3.88 -11.09
C LEU A 88 -22.72 4.33 -10.76
N LEU A 89 -23.54 3.50 -10.08
CA LEU A 89 -24.92 3.82 -9.75
C LEU A 89 -25.06 4.55 -8.40
N ALA A 90 -24.40 4.06 -7.36
CA ALA A 90 -24.51 4.61 -6.01
C ALA A 90 -23.28 5.46 -5.60
N GLY A 91 -22.14 5.30 -6.30
CA GLY A 91 -20.90 6.01 -6.00
C GLY A 91 -21.03 7.52 -5.91
N PRO A 92 -21.72 8.22 -6.85
CA PRO A 92 -21.90 9.65 -6.76
C PRO A 92 -22.56 10.09 -5.45
N ALA A 93 -23.63 9.43 -5.03
CA ALA A 93 -24.33 9.73 -3.78
C ALA A 93 -23.44 9.43 -2.55
N LEU A 94 -22.71 8.31 -2.57
CA LEU A 94 -21.79 7.95 -1.48
C LEU A 94 -20.62 8.95 -1.35
N LEU A 95 -20.07 9.42 -2.47
CA LEU A 95 -18.95 10.37 -2.47
C LEU A 95 -19.37 11.75 -1.96
N VAL A 96 -20.59 12.20 -2.30
CA VAL A 96 -21.14 13.44 -1.73
C VAL A 96 -21.28 13.35 -0.22
N MET A 97 -21.74 12.21 0.32
CA MET A 97 -21.89 12.00 1.77
C MET A 97 -20.56 12.10 2.55
N VAL A 98 -19.44 11.88 1.89
CA VAL A 98 -18.10 11.94 2.50
C VAL A 98 -17.24 13.07 1.93
N SER A 99 -17.86 14.05 1.27
CA SER A 99 -17.20 15.25 0.69
C SER A 99 -16.05 14.92 -0.29
N MET A 100 -16.22 13.86 -1.06
CA MET A 100 -15.21 13.38 -2.04
C MET A 100 -15.76 13.41 -3.49
N GLU A 101 -16.74 14.26 -3.77
CA GLU A 101 -17.43 14.37 -5.07
C GLU A 101 -16.50 14.68 -6.24
N ALA A 102 -15.34 15.30 -5.98
CA ALA A 102 -14.33 15.60 -7.00
C ALA A 102 -13.81 14.37 -7.75
N VAL A 103 -13.97 13.16 -7.19
CA VAL A 103 -13.59 11.89 -7.83
C VAL A 103 -14.74 11.32 -8.68
N THR A 104 -15.97 11.80 -8.52
CA THR A 104 -17.17 11.29 -9.21
C THR A 104 -17.01 11.17 -10.73
N PRO A 105 -16.47 12.15 -11.48
CA PRO A 105 -16.30 12.04 -12.93
C PRO A 105 -15.35 10.90 -13.35
N TYR A 106 -14.53 10.40 -12.43
CA TYR A 106 -13.47 9.42 -12.68
C TYR A 106 -13.81 8.02 -12.18
N LEU A 107 -15.03 7.76 -11.72
CA LEU A 107 -15.46 6.44 -11.24
C LEU A 107 -15.32 5.35 -12.30
N GLY A 108 -15.63 5.63 -13.57
CA GLY A 108 -15.40 4.69 -14.66
C GLY A 108 -13.92 4.33 -14.83
N LEU A 109 -13.03 5.32 -14.66
CA LEU A 109 -11.58 5.10 -14.69
C LEU A 109 -11.11 4.30 -13.46
N LEU A 110 -11.74 4.49 -12.29
CA LEU A 110 -11.47 3.70 -11.09
C LEU A 110 -11.84 2.24 -11.28
N VAL A 111 -13.00 1.95 -11.89
CA VAL A 111 -13.42 0.57 -12.21
C VAL A 111 -12.42 -0.09 -13.17
N LEU A 112 -11.97 0.64 -14.21
CA LEU A 112 -10.95 0.15 -15.12
C LEU A 112 -9.62 -0.10 -14.40
N ALA A 113 -9.20 0.81 -13.52
CA ALA A 113 -7.99 0.66 -12.70
C ALA A 113 -8.06 -0.57 -11.79
N LEU A 114 -9.21 -0.81 -11.13
CA LEU A 114 -9.46 -1.99 -10.29
C LEU A 114 -9.31 -3.28 -11.10
N PHE A 115 -9.93 -3.34 -12.28
CA PHE A 115 -9.82 -4.50 -13.16
C PHE A 115 -8.38 -4.75 -13.58
N LEU A 116 -7.68 -3.73 -14.08
CA LEU A 116 -6.31 -3.87 -14.57
C LEU A 116 -5.34 -4.24 -13.43
N THR A 117 -5.47 -3.60 -12.27
CA THR A 117 -4.63 -3.91 -11.10
C THR A 117 -4.89 -5.32 -10.60
N GLY A 118 -6.16 -5.73 -10.46
CA GLY A 118 -6.51 -7.09 -10.06
C GLY A 118 -6.05 -8.15 -11.07
N LEU A 119 -6.18 -7.86 -12.38
CA LEU A 119 -5.68 -8.75 -13.42
C LEU A 119 -4.15 -8.89 -13.35
N TYR A 120 -3.44 -7.79 -13.13
CA TYR A 120 -2.00 -7.83 -12.94
C TYR A 120 -1.61 -8.67 -11.71
N GLU A 121 -2.29 -8.53 -10.57
CA GLU A 121 -2.05 -9.35 -9.38
C GLU A 121 -2.23 -10.85 -9.65
N VAL A 122 -3.31 -11.24 -10.36
CA VAL A 122 -3.58 -12.64 -10.74
C VAL A 122 -2.49 -13.19 -11.68
N LEU A 123 -2.07 -12.42 -12.67
CA LEU A 123 -1.01 -12.82 -13.60
C LEU A 123 0.36 -12.91 -12.91
N GLN A 124 0.66 -11.91 -12.07
CA GLN A 124 1.93 -11.83 -11.35
C GLN A 124 2.13 -13.01 -10.39
N ILE A 125 1.08 -13.42 -9.66
CA ILE A 125 1.19 -14.52 -8.71
C ILE A 125 1.49 -15.87 -9.39
N TRP A 126 1.02 -16.06 -10.63
CA TRP A 126 1.41 -17.21 -11.44
C TRP A 126 2.89 -17.14 -11.83
N ALA A 127 3.37 -15.97 -12.24
CA ALA A 127 4.78 -15.76 -12.56
C ALA A 127 5.67 -16.01 -11.32
N VAL A 128 5.21 -15.64 -10.10
CA VAL A 128 5.87 -15.99 -8.83
C VAL A 128 5.93 -17.51 -8.65
N ARG A 129 4.82 -18.23 -8.89
CA ARG A 129 4.81 -19.70 -8.82
C ARG A 129 5.81 -20.32 -9.78
N ARG A 130 5.93 -19.79 -10.99
CA ARG A 130 6.89 -20.23 -12.02
C ARG A 130 8.32 -19.73 -11.79
N ARG A 131 8.56 -18.93 -10.73
CA ARG A 131 9.84 -18.27 -10.44
C ARG A 131 10.34 -17.38 -11.58
N ALA A 132 9.43 -16.87 -12.40
CA ALA A 132 9.71 -16.02 -13.56
C ALA A 132 10.00 -14.56 -13.12
N TYR A 133 10.94 -14.38 -12.21
CA TYR A 133 11.24 -13.10 -11.57
C TYR A 133 11.73 -12.03 -12.56
N ALA A 134 12.39 -12.41 -13.63
CA ALA A 134 12.84 -11.48 -14.65
C ALA A 134 11.66 -10.81 -15.39
N ILE A 135 10.60 -11.58 -15.67
CA ILE A 135 9.39 -11.05 -16.32
C ILE A 135 8.71 -10.06 -15.36
N ILE A 136 8.58 -10.40 -14.06
CA ILE A 136 8.00 -9.51 -13.06
C ILE A 136 8.79 -8.20 -12.97
N ALA A 137 10.12 -8.27 -12.88
CA ALA A 137 10.98 -7.08 -12.85
C ALA A 137 10.80 -6.18 -14.08
N ARG A 138 10.76 -6.80 -15.28
CA ARG A 138 10.56 -6.09 -16.55
C ARG A 138 9.18 -5.42 -16.61
N THR A 139 8.12 -6.11 -16.18
CA THR A 139 6.77 -5.53 -16.20
C THR A 139 6.63 -4.38 -15.20
N GLN A 140 7.22 -4.47 -14.00
CA GLN A 140 7.24 -3.37 -13.03
C GLN A 140 7.98 -2.14 -13.58
N LEU A 141 9.09 -2.35 -14.30
CA LEU A 141 9.82 -1.27 -14.95
C LEU A 141 8.95 -0.62 -16.04
N GLN A 142 8.31 -1.43 -16.90
CA GLN A 142 7.39 -0.93 -17.93
C GLN A 142 6.23 -0.14 -17.34
N GLN A 143 5.62 -0.61 -16.24
CA GLN A 143 4.56 0.09 -15.52
C GLN A 143 5.01 1.46 -15.03
N SER A 144 6.20 1.53 -14.44
CA SER A 144 6.75 2.79 -13.94
C SER A 144 7.04 3.77 -15.07
N ILE A 145 7.68 3.33 -16.16
CA ILE A 145 8.01 4.18 -17.32
C ILE A 145 6.73 4.66 -18.01
N VAL A 146 5.83 3.74 -18.39
CA VAL A 146 4.60 4.08 -19.10
C VAL A 146 3.71 4.99 -18.23
N GLY A 147 3.56 4.66 -16.95
CA GLY A 147 2.78 5.47 -16.03
C GLY A 147 3.35 6.88 -15.83
N ALA A 148 4.68 7.02 -15.70
CA ALA A 148 5.33 8.31 -15.57
C ALA A 148 5.19 9.15 -16.86
N LEU A 149 5.53 8.55 -18.00
CA LEU A 149 5.43 9.23 -19.31
C LEU A 149 3.99 9.66 -19.61
N ALA A 150 3.01 8.78 -19.42
CA ALA A 150 1.61 9.11 -19.67
C ALA A 150 1.13 10.27 -18.80
N LYS A 151 1.46 10.29 -17.51
CA LYS A 151 1.13 11.40 -16.60
C LYS A 151 1.76 12.70 -17.06
N ILE A 152 3.05 12.68 -17.42
CA ILE A 152 3.77 13.89 -17.87
C ILE A 152 3.18 14.41 -19.19
N VAL A 153 3.04 13.54 -20.20
CA VAL A 153 2.53 13.95 -21.52
C VAL A 153 1.12 14.50 -21.44
N MET A 154 0.22 13.81 -20.73
CA MET A 154 -1.17 14.27 -20.54
C MET A 154 -1.24 15.56 -19.72
N GLY A 155 -0.35 15.70 -18.72
CA GLY A 155 -0.28 16.92 -17.93
C GLY A 155 0.17 18.13 -18.75
N VAL A 156 1.23 17.97 -19.55
CA VAL A 156 1.70 19.01 -20.49
C VAL A 156 0.63 19.34 -21.54
N ALA A 157 -0.17 18.36 -21.95
CA ALA A 157 -1.32 18.57 -22.85
C ALA A 157 -2.52 19.25 -22.16
N GLY A 158 -2.43 19.62 -20.88
CA GLY A 158 -3.49 20.34 -20.16
C GLY A 158 -4.64 19.46 -19.65
N LEU A 159 -4.53 18.13 -19.74
CA LEU A 159 -5.56 17.19 -19.31
C LEU A 159 -5.49 16.96 -17.77
N MET A 160 -5.86 17.96 -17.01
CA MET A 160 -5.76 17.95 -15.54
C MET A 160 -7.15 17.79 -14.88
N PRO A 161 -7.31 16.99 -13.81
CA PRO A 161 -6.39 16.01 -13.22
C PRO A 161 -6.38 14.65 -13.94
N LEU A 162 -7.15 14.51 -15.04
CA LEU A 162 -7.32 13.27 -15.80
C LEU A 162 -5.99 12.60 -16.15
N GLY A 163 -4.95 13.39 -16.46
CA GLY A 163 -3.64 12.90 -16.82
C GLY A 163 -2.96 12.09 -15.71
N LEU A 164 -3.11 12.49 -14.43
CA LEU A 164 -2.60 11.70 -13.29
C LEU A 164 -3.31 10.36 -13.18
N LEU A 165 -4.64 10.37 -13.30
CA LEU A 165 -5.49 9.20 -13.14
C LEU A 165 -5.32 8.22 -14.30
N ALA A 166 -5.47 8.71 -15.54
CA ALA A 166 -5.33 7.90 -16.75
C ALA A 166 -3.90 7.39 -16.93
N GLY A 167 -2.89 8.20 -16.59
CA GLY A 167 -1.49 7.75 -16.59
C GLY A 167 -1.23 6.66 -15.54
N HIS A 168 -1.91 6.70 -14.39
CA HIS A 168 -1.84 5.61 -13.42
C HIS A 168 -2.44 4.31 -13.96
N VAL A 169 -3.61 4.41 -14.61
CA VAL A 169 -4.30 3.27 -15.25
C VAL A 169 -3.47 2.69 -16.41
N ALA A 170 -2.90 3.55 -17.26
CA ALA A 170 -2.01 3.13 -18.33
C ALA A 170 -0.77 2.39 -17.79
N GLY A 171 -0.19 2.90 -16.70
CA GLY A 171 0.87 2.22 -15.97
C GLY A 171 0.45 0.84 -15.48
N ALA A 172 -0.72 0.74 -14.81
CA ALA A 172 -1.22 -0.54 -14.29
C ALA A 172 -1.42 -1.60 -15.41
N GLY A 173 -1.83 -1.17 -16.61
CA GLY A 173 -1.98 -2.03 -17.78
C GLY A 173 -0.66 -2.40 -18.48
N ALA A 174 0.41 -1.65 -18.24
CA ALA A 174 1.67 -1.83 -18.94
C ALA A 174 2.33 -3.17 -18.59
N GLY A 175 2.92 -3.83 -19.57
CA GLY A 175 3.62 -5.10 -19.37
C GLY A 175 2.73 -6.34 -19.22
N MET A 176 1.40 -6.21 -19.13
CA MET A 176 0.50 -7.37 -19.03
C MET A 176 0.65 -8.34 -20.19
N THR A 177 0.90 -7.83 -21.40
CA THR A 177 1.11 -8.68 -22.58
C THR A 177 2.28 -9.65 -22.42
N ALA A 178 3.33 -9.25 -21.72
CA ALA A 178 4.47 -10.11 -21.44
C ALA A 178 4.08 -11.24 -20.45
N LEU A 179 3.32 -10.92 -19.41
CA LEU A 179 2.79 -11.92 -18.47
C LEU A 179 1.81 -12.87 -19.15
N ILE A 180 0.89 -12.37 -19.98
CA ILE A 180 -0.08 -13.18 -20.72
C ILE A 180 0.63 -14.14 -21.70
N ARG A 181 1.65 -13.66 -22.43
CA ARG A 181 2.45 -14.52 -23.32
C ARG A 181 3.16 -15.61 -22.54
N ALA A 182 3.78 -15.29 -21.42
CA ALA A 182 4.47 -16.26 -20.57
C ALA A 182 3.49 -17.31 -20.00
N LEU A 183 2.26 -16.92 -19.73
CA LEU A 183 1.21 -17.80 -19.20
C LEU A 183 0.56 -18.68 -20.28
N ARG A 184 0.58 -18.26 -21.54
CA ARG A 184 -0.19 -18.90 -22.64
C ARG A 184 0.05 -20.41 -22.79
N SER A 185 1.31 -20.84 -22.67
CA SER A 185 1.66 -22.27 -22.76
C SER A 185 1.09 -23.07 -21.59
N ASP A 186 1.16 -22.50 -20.39
CA ASP A 186 0.64 -23.15 -19.19
C ASP A 186 -0.89 -23.23 -19.19
N VAL A 187 -1.58 -22.17 -19.64
CA VAL A 187 -3.05 -22.19 -19.81
C VAL A 187 -3.44 -23.28 -20.79
N ARG A 188 -2.81 -23.36 -21.97
CA ARG A 188 -3.10 -24.43 -22.96
C ARG A 188 -2.89 -25.83 -22.39
N ARG A 189 -1.83 -26.01 -21.60
CA ARG A 189 -1.46 -27.31 -21.02
C ARG A 189 -2.41 -27.74 -19.91
N PHE A 190 -2.80 -26.80 -19.02
CA PHE A 190 -3.53 -27.13 -17.79
C PHE A 190 -5.02 -26.77 -17.84
N TRP A 191 -5.52 -26.11 -18.88
CA TRP A 191 -6.93 -25.73 -19.04
C TRP A 191 -7.89 -26.90 -18.90
N ARG A 192 -7.53 -28.07 -19.44
CA ARG A 192 -8.33 -29.29 -19.36
C ARG A 192 -8.58 -29.78 -17.92
N HIS A 193 -7.78 -29.33 -16.97
CA HIS A 193 -7.94 -29.65 -15.55
C HIS A 193 -8.93 -28.73 -14.83
N VAL A 194 -9.33 -27.64 -15.44
CA VAL A 194 -10.28 -26.66 -14.88
C VAL A 194 -11.69 -27.19 -15.10
N THR A 195 -12.34 -27.63 -14.01
CA THR A 195 -13.75 -28.09 -14.04
C THR A 195 -14.52 -27.38 -12.91
N LEU A 196 -15.81 -27.18 -13.08
CA LEU A 196 -16.66 -26.52 -12.08
C LEU A 196 -16.59 -27.23 -10.72
N LYS A 197 -16.58 -28.57 -10.70
CA LYS A 197 -16.44 -29.38 -9.50
C LYS A 197 -15.10 -29.09 -8.77
N ARG A 198 -14.00 -29.01 -9.52
CA ARG A 198 -12.69 -28.67 -8.94
C ARG A 198 -12.63 -27.21 -8.47
N ALA A 199 -13.22 -26.28 -9.23
CA ALA A 199 -13.32 -24.88 -8.84
C ALA A 199 -14.04 -24.74 -7.49
N TRP A 200 -15.19 -25.38 -7.33
CA TRP A 200 -15.93 -25.39 -6.07
C TRP A 200 -15.14 -26.02 -4.91
N CYS A 201 -14.46 -27.15 -5.18
CA CYS A 201 -13.58 -27.78 -4.20
C CYS A 201 -12.44 -26.84 -3.75
N MET A 202 -11.81 -26.12 -4.69
CA MET A 202 -10.75 -25.16 -4.39
C MET A 202 -11.28 -23.95 -3.59
N LEU A 203 -12.43 -23.39 -3.97
CA LEU A 203 -13.07 -22.32 -3.20
C LEU A 203 -13.33 -22.74 -1.75
N ARG A 204 -13.87 -23.94 -1.56
CA ARG A 204 -14.18 -24.48 -0.23
C ARG A 204 -12.91 -24.81 0.58
N HIS A 205 -11.87 -25.34 -0.08
CA HIS A 205 -10.61 -25.69 0.58
C HIS A 205 -9.86 -24.44 1.05
N TYR A 206 -9.83 -23.37 0.24
CA TYR A 206 -9.13 -22.13 0.55
C TYR A 206 -10.04 -21.02 1.10
N LYS A 207 -11.21 -21.35 1.65
CA LYS A 207 -12.19 -20.41 2.23
C LYS A 207 -11.62 -19.52 3.35
N SER A 208 -10.49 -19.91 3.95
CA SER A 208 -9.76 -19.11 4.94
C SER A 208 -9.24 -17.78 4.39
N PHE A 209 -8.99 -17.68 3.08
CA PHE A 209 -8.51 -16.45 2.46
C PHE A 209 -9.57 -15.34 2.48
N PRO A 210 -10.79 -15.53 1.95
CA PRO A 210 -11.83 -14.52 2.09
C PRO A 210 -12.32 -14.33 3.52
N ALA A 211 -12.32 -15.39 4.36
CA ALA A 211 -12.87 -15.30 5.72
C ALA A 211 -11.93 -14.57 6.71
N TYR A 212 -10.61 -14.72 6.58
CA TYR A 212 -9.64 -14.19 7.54
C TYR A 212 -8.61 -13.27 6.91
N ARG A 213 -8.05 -13.66 5.75
CA ARG A 213 -6.99 -12.87 5.11
C ARG A 213 -7.49 -11.56 4.55
N LEU A 214 -8.66 -11.56 3.89
CA LEU A 214 -9.27 -10.38 3.31
C LEU A 214 -9.64 -9.34 4.40
N PRO A 215 -10.41 -9.65 5.46
CA PRO A 215 -10.73 -8.67 6.50
C PRO A 215 -9.49 -8.12 7.20
N ALA A 216 -8.51 -8.96 7.51
CA ALA A 216 -7.26 -8.52 8.12
C ALA A 216 -6.50 -7.52 7.24
N GLN A 217 -6.47 -7.77 5.93
CA GLN A 217 -5.82 -6.86 4.99
C GLN A 217 -6.60 -5.57 4.78
N LEU A 218 -7.93 -5.64 4.68
CA LEU A 218 -8.77 -4.45 4.60
C LEU A 218 -8.58 -3.56 5.81
N LEU A 219 -8.57 -4.11 7.02
CA LEU A 219 -8.32 -3.36 8.24
C LEU A 219 -6.93 -2.70 8.23
N GLN A 220 -5.91 -3.41 7.76
CA GLN A 220 -4.55 -2.88 7.64
C GLN A 220 -4.48 -1.72 6.64
N ILE A 221 -5.08 -1.88 5.45
CA ILE A 221 -5.08 -0.85 4.41
C ILE A 221 -5.91 0.35 4.87
N PHE A 222 -7.11 0.13 5.40
CA PHE A 222 -7.96 1.18 5.93
C PHE A 222 -7.21 2.00 6.98
N SER A 223 -6.58 1.33 7.94
CA SER A 223 -5.79 2.01 8.99
C SER A 223 -4.62 2.85 8.43
N SER A 224 -4.04 2.44 7.30
CA SER A 224 -2.96 3.21 6.66
C SER A 224 -3.46 4.36 5.78
N GLN A 225 -4.65 4.22 5.19
CA GLN A 225 -5.23 5.21 4.29
C GLN A 225 -6.20 6.16 5.00
N SER A 226 -6.64 5.82 6.22
CA SER A 226 -7.61 6.63 6.97
C SER A 226 -7.18 8.08 7.20
N PRO A 227 -5.90 8.43 7.49
CA PRO A 227 -5.52 9.84 7.62
C PRO A 227 -5.81 10.63 6.35
N LEU A 228 -5.48 10.05 5.19
CA LEU A 228 -5.72 10.67 3.89
C LEU A 228 -7.22 10.81 3.58
N LEU A 229 -7.99 9.74 3.79
CA LEU A 229 -9.43 9.76 3.52
C LEU A 229 -10.20 10.68 4.49
N MET A 230 -9.81 10.70 5.75
CA MET A 230 -10.42 11.63 6.73
C MET A 230 -10.04 13.08 6.44
N THR A 231 -8.81 13.34 5.97
CA THR A 231 -8.45 14.67 5.49
C THR A 231 -9.29 15.07 4.28
N ALA A 232 -9.50 14.15 3.34
CA ALA A 232 -10.36 14.41 2.17
C ALA A 232 -11.82 14.66 2.54
N ALA A 233 -12.32 14.02 3.60
CA ALA A 233 -13.70 14.20 4.07
C ALA A 233 -13.92 15.49 4.88
N LEU A 234 -12.88 16.00 5.55
CA LEU A 234 -12.99 17.13 6.48
C LEU A 234 -12.40 18.44 5.93
N TYR A 235 -11.51 18.34 4.96
CA TYR A 235 -10.82 19.49 4.37
C TYR A 235 -10.93 19.46 2.84
N ASP A 236 -10.29 20.42 2.18
CA ASP A 236 -10.32 20.56 0.72
C ASP A 236 -9.37 19.58 0.00
N ALA A 237 -9.52 19.50 -1.33
CA ALA A 237 -8.69 18.64 -2.17
C ALA A 237 -7.22 19.09 -2.19
N GLY A 238 -6.92 20.38 -2.06
CA GLY A 238 -5.57 20.91 -2.01
C GLY A 238 -4.84 20.43 -0.77
N THR A 239 -5.44 20.58 0.40
CA THR A 239 -4.94 20.04 1.69
C THR A 239 -4.72 18.54 1.63
N THR A 240 -5.66 17.80 1.02
CA THR A 240 -5.55 16.35 0.80
C THR A 240 -4.36 16.01 -0.09
N GLY A 241 -4.11 16.81 -1.13
CA GLY A 241 -2.95 16.64 -2.02
C GLY A 241 -1.62 16.90 -1.31
N GLN A 242 -1.56 17.94 -0.46
CA GLN A 242 -0.40 18.25 0.36
C GLN A 242 -0.06 17.07 1.29
N LEU A 243 -1.06 16.55 2.02
CA LEU A 243 -0.88 15.37 2.88
C LEU A 243 -0.52 14.11 2.06
N GLY A 244 -1.15 13.94 0.91
CA GLY A 244 -0.88 12.81 0.01
C GLY A 244 0.57 12.78 -0.46
N LEU A 245 1.12 13.93 -0.90
CA LEU A 245 2.54 14.03 -1.27
C LEU A 245 3.45 13.78 -0.06
N ALA A 246 3.15 14.36 1.10
CA ALA A 246 3.91 14.13 2.33
C ALA A 246 3.99 12.63 2.67
N LEU A 247 2.83 11.95 2.75
CA LEU A 247 2.77 10.51 3.04
C LEU A 247 3.49 9.66 1.98
N MET A 248 3.38 10.02 0.70
CA MET A 248 4.03 9.33 -0.41
C MET A 248 5.56 9.41 -0.29
N MET A 249 6.09 10.59 0.01
CA MET A 249 7.54 10.78 0.19
C MET A 249 8.06 10.08 1.44
N LEU A 250 7.34 10.17 2.53
CA LEU A 250 7.70 9.52 3.79
C LEU A 250 7.61 7.99 3.74
N ALA A 251 6.79 7.43 2.85
CA ALA A 251 6.72 5.98 2.64
C ALA A 251 7.96 5.39 1.96
N LEU A 252 8.78 6.18 1.27
CA LEU A 252 9.93 5.69 0.51
C LEU A 252 11.01 5.06 1.41
N PRO A 253 11.54 5.73 2.45
CA PRO A 253 12.51 5.11 3.36
C PRO A 253 11.93 3.87 4.05
N MET A 254 10.65 3.90 4.43
CA MET A 254 9.96 2.75 5.03
C MET A 254 9.95 1.54 4.10
N ASN A 255 9.64 1.74 2.82
CA ASN A 255 9.57 0.67 1.83
C ASN A 255 10.94 0.13 1.43
N LEU A 256 11.97 0.98 1.35
CA LEU A 256 13.31 0.59 0.91
C LEU A 256 14.09 -0.09 2.04
N LEU A 257 14.16 0.54 3.20
CA LEU A 257 14.99 0.11 4.32
C LEU A 257 14.20 -0.69 5.36
N GLY A 258 13.02 -0.23 5.73
CA GLY A 258 12.20 -0.85 6.77
C GLY A 258 11.76 -2.26 6.41
N TYR A 259 11.25 -2.46 5.20
CA TYR A 259 10.76 -3.77 4.74
C TYR A 259 11.89 -4.82 4.61
N SER A 260 13.03 -4.42 4.04
CA SER A 260 14.20 -5.29 3.90
C SER A 260 14.77 -5.70 5.25
N THR A 261 14.94 -4.73 6.16
CA THR A 261 15.42 -4.98 7.52
C THR A 261 14.45 -5.84 8.32
N SER A 262 13.13 -5.61 8.21
CA SER A 262 12.12 -6.41 8.89
C SER A 262 12.13 -7.87 8.43
N LYS A 263 12.31 -8.13 7.13
CA LYS A 263 12.43 -9.50 6.60
C LYS A 263 13.69 -10.21 7.08
N ALA A 264 14.84 -9.53 7.03
CA ALA A 264 16.11 -10.08 7.50
C ALA A 264 16.05 -10.40 9.00
N TYR A 265 15.52 -9.45 9.79
CA TYR A 265 15.32 -9.63 11.21
C TYR A 265 14.39 -10.83 11.52
N TYR A 266 13.26 -10.95 10.81
CA TYR A 266 12.34 -12.06 11.01
C TYR A 266 12.98 -13.41 10.70
N ALA A 267 13.76 -13.50 9.61
CA ALA A 267 14.50 -14.71 9.26
C ALA A 267 15.52 -15.09 10.36
N GLU A 268 16.24 -14.12 10.89
CA GLU A 268 17.22 -14.31 11.97
C GLU A 268 16.56 -14.83 13.24
N ILE A 269 15.54 -14.15 13.78
CA ILE A 269 14.86 -14.58 15.00
C ILE A 269 14.11 -15.91 14.83
N ALA A 270 13.61 -16.21 13.62
CA ALA A 270 12.99 -17.49 13.32
C ALA A 270 14.00 -18.63 13.33
N SER A 271 15.23 -18.40 12.84
CA SER A 271 16.32 -19.38 12.88
C SER A 271 16.79 -19.68 14.30
N LEU A 272 16.81 -18.67 15.19
CA LEU A 272 17.14 -18.86 16.62
C LEU A 272 16.06 -19.67 17.34
N GLY A 273 14.80 -19.53 16.90
CA GLY A 273 13.65 -20.19 17.53
C GLY A 273 13.38 -19.67 18.95
N ARG A 274 12.24 -20.06 19.54
CA ARG A 274 11.78 -19.55 20.85
C ARG A 274 12.65 -19.95 22.04
N LYS A 275 13.53 -20.92 21.86
CA LYS A 275 14.35 -21.48 22.94
C LYS A 275 15.58 -20.63 23.28
N ARG A 276 15.87 -19.58 22.49
CA ARG A 276 17.05 -18.70 22.68
C ARG A 276 16.65 -17.24 22.95
N PRO A 277 15.93 -16.96 24.05
CA PRO A 277 15.39 -15.62 24.31
C PRO A 277 16.48 -14.56 24.51
N ALA A 278 17.64 -14.91 25.07
CA ALA A 278 18.75 -13.99 25.27
C ALA A 278 19.34 -13.50 23.94
N GLU A 279 19.55 -14.41 22.98
CA GLU A 279 20.06 -14.09 21.64
C GLU A 279 19.02 -13.24 20.86
N ILE A 280 17.73 -13.61 20.91
CA ILE A 280 16.65 -12.84 20.30
C ILE A 280 16.66 -11.40 20.86
N ARG A 281 16.81 -11.24 22.18
CA ARG A 281 16.85 -9.92 22.81
C ARG A 281 18.06 -9.10 22.35
N ALA A 282 19.24 -9.74 22.23
CA ALA A 282 20.46 -9.08 21.77
C ALA A 282 20.32 -8.60 20.29
N VAL A 283 19.85 -9.48 19.40
CA VAL A 283 19.58 -9.16 18.00
C VAL A 283 18.54 -8.01 17.90
N THR A 284 17.42 -8.13 18.64
CA THR A 284 16.38 -7.10 18.64
C THR A 284 16.91 -5.75 19.08
N ARG A 285 17.69 -5.71 20.19
CA ARG A 285 18.31 -4.47 20.70
C ARG A 285 19.23 -3.85 19.65
N THR A 286 20.02 -4.66 18.97
CA THR A 286 20.96 -4.20 17.93
C THR A 286 20.20 -3.63 16.75
N VAL A 287 19.14 -4.29 16.25
CA VAL A 287 18.33 -3.82 15.14
C VAL A 287 17.60 -2.52 15.51
N VAL A 288 16.97 -2.46 16.68
CA VAL A 288 16.28 -1.25 17.17
C VAL A 288 17.25 -0.07 17.25
N LYS A 289 18.45 -0.25 17.84
CA LYS A 289 19.45 0.81 17.92
C LYS A 289 19.94 1.30 16.55
N ARG A 290 20.19 0.38 15.62
CA ARG A 290 20.62 0.71 14.25
C ARG A 290 19.53 1.48 13.48
N LEU A 291 18.26 1.05 13.61
CA LEU A 291 17.16 1.74 12.97
C LEU A 291 16.90 3.12 13.59
N LEU A 292 17.04 3.25 14.91
CA LEU A 292 16.98 4.56 15.58
C LEU A 292 18.06 5.51 15.04
N ALA A 293 19.30 5.06 15.02
CA ALA A 293 20.42 5.88 14.50
C ALA A 293 20.21 6.25 13.02
N LEU A 294 19.71 5.31 12.20
CA LEU A 294 19.47 5.54 10.78
C LEU A 294 18.31 6.49 10.52
N SER A 295 17.26 6.46 11.34
CA SER A 295 16.05 7.28 11.15
C SER A 295 16.13 8.65 11.81
N LEU A 296 17.00 8.82 12.81
CA LEU A 296 17.09 10.06 13.58
C LEU A 296 17.54 11.23 12.73
N LEU A 297 18.62 11.08 11.94
CA LEU A 297 19.14 12.17 11.12
C LEU A 297 18.12 12.62 10.04
N PRO A 298 17.52 11.75 9.23
CA PRO A 298 16.46 12.16 8.30
C PRO A 298 15.26 12.81 9.00
N ALA A 299 14.85 12.30 10.16
CA ALA A 299 13.75 12.90 10.91
C ALA A 299 14.10 14.32 11.41
N LEU A 300 15.29 14.53 11.94
CA LEU A 300 15.75 15.86 12.36
C LEU A 300 15.85 16.83 11.18
N VAL A 301 16.36 16.38 10.04
CA VAL A 301 16.43 17.19 8.81
C VAL A 301 15.03 17.59 8.34
N LEU A 302 14.08 16.65 8.34
CA LEU A 302 12.71 16.97 7.97
C LEU A 302 12.02 17.90 8.98
N LEU A 303 12.27 17.71 10.28
CA LEU A 303 11.72 18.59 11.32
C LEU A 303 12.21 20.03 11.20
N SER A 304 13.46 20.24 10.81
CA SER A 304 14.06 21.56 10.73
C SER A 304 13.93 22.23 9.37
N LEU A 305 13.96 21.46 8.30
CA LEU A 305 14.05 21.96 6.91
C LEU A 305 12.98 21.33 5.98
N GLY A 306 11.92 20.70 6.53
CA GLY A 306 10.94 19.96 5.74
C GLY A 306 10.21 20.87 4.75
N GLU A 307 9.83 22.08 5.16
CA GLU A 307 9.17 23.07 4.31
C GLU A 307 10.05 23.48 3.15
N GLU A 308 11.28 23.86 3.43
CA GLU A 308 12.26 24.33 2.44
C GLU A 308 12.66 23.20 1.47
N ILE A 309 12.86 21.99 1.99
CA ILE A 309 13.19 20.82 1.16
C ILE A 309 12.06 20.53 0.18
N PHE A 310 10.79 20.54 0.64
CA PHE A 310 9.66 20.28 -0.22
C PHE A 310 9.42 21.42 -1.23
N ALA A 311 9.54 22.67 -0.79
CA ALA A 311 9.44 23.81 -1.67
C ALA A 311 10.52 23.82 -2.77
N LEU A 312 11.76 23.46 -2.43
CA LEU A 312 12.87 23.35 -3.38
C LEU A 312 12.70 22.15 -4.34
N ALA A 313 12.37 20.97 -3.80
CA ALA A 313 12.30 19.75 -4.58
C ALA A 313 11.07 19.69 -5.48
N PHE A 314 9.91 20.15 -5.00
CA PHE A 314 8.60 19.97 -5.64
C PHE A 314 7.97 21.30 -6.12
N GLY A 315 8.47 22.43 -5.66
CA GLY A 315 7.95 23.76 -5.95
C GLY A 315 7.33 24.44 -4.73
N ALA A 316 7.31 25.77 -4.71
CA ALA A 316 6.86 26.57 -3.56
C ALA A 316 5.41 26.25 -3.12
N GLN A 317 4.55 25.85 -4.05
CA GLN A 317 3.19 25.42 -3.78
C GLN A 317 3.06 24.17 -2.87
N TRP A 318 4.18 23.45 -2.63
CA TRP A 318 4.25 22.24 -1.81
C TRP A 318 4.88 22.48 -0.44
N ALA A 319 5.11 23.72 -0.05
CA ALA A 319 5.67 24.09 1.27
C ALA A 319 4.85 23.46 2.42
N MET A 320 3.52 23.51 2.34
CA MET A 320 2.64 22.90 3.34
C MET A 320 2.81 21.36 3.42
N ALA A 321 3.08 20.66 2.31
CA ALA A 321 3.40 19.24 2.36
C ALA A 321 4.68 18.99 3.16
N GLY A 322 5.65 19.87 3.05
CA GLY A 322 6.87 19.84 3.86
C GLY A 322 6.62 20.05 5.36
N GLN A 323 5.75 21.00 5.72
CA GLN A 323 5.33 21.20 7.12
C GLN A 323 4.62 19.94 7.67
N LEU A 324 3.68 19.38 6.92
CA LEU A 324 3.01 18.14 7.32
C LEU A 324 3.99 16.95 7.40
N ALA A 325 4.95 16.86 6.47
CA ALA A 325 5.98 15.82 6.50
C ALA A 325 6.90 15.95 7.72
N ALA A 326 7.26 17.19 8.12
CA ALA A 326 8.03 17.46 9.32
C ALA A 326 7.29 16.95 10.57
N ILE A 327 6.02 17.28 10.73
CA ILE A 327 5.20 16.84 11.86
C ILE A 327 5.07 15.31 11.87
N LEU A 328 4.83 14.70 10.71
CA LEU A 328 4.70 13.25 10.56
C LEU A 328 6.02 12.49 10.78
N ALA A 329 7.17 13.12 10.58
CA ALA A 329 8.49 12.49 10.80
C ALA A 329 8.66 11.99 12.24
N ILE A 330 8.00 12.61 13.21
CA ILE A 330 8.02 12.22 14.63
C ILE A 330 7.49 10.80 14.81
N TYR A 331 6.27 10.54 14.36
CA TYR A 331 5.68 9.19 14.53
C TYR A 331 6.32 8.15 13.64
N LEU A 332 6.78 8.54 12.45
CA LEU A 332 7.43 7.62 11.52
C LEU A 332 8.73 7.07 12.07
N LEU A 333 9.46 7.85 12.85
CA LEU A 333 10.65 7.36 13.57
C LEU A 333 10.27 6.17 14.48
N PHE A 334 9.22 6.31 15.29
CA PHE A 334 8.77 5.23 16.19
C PHE A 334 8.19 4.04 15.41
N GLN A 335 7.44 4.30 14.34
CA GLN A 335 6.93 3.25 13.46
C GLN A 335 8.07 2.45 12.82
N PHE A 336 9.11 3.13 12.34
CA PHE A 336 10.28 2.53 11.70
C PHE A 336 11.02 1.57 12.64
N ILE A 337 11.20 1.98 13.89
CA ILE A 337 11.83 1.17 14.92
C ILE A 337 10.94 -0.02 15.33
N HIS A 338 9.62 0.19 15.45
CA HIS A 338 8.67 -0.84 15.85
C HIS A 338 8.46 -1.90 14.76
N ALA A 339 8.56 -1.55 13.48
CA ALA A 339 8.18 -2.43 12.36
C ALA A 339 8.82 -3.83 12.43
N PRO A 340 10.16 -4.00 12.63
CA PRO A 340 10.74 -5.34 12.81
C PRO A 340 10.28 -6.00 14.12
N ALA A 341 10.21 -5.24 15.23
CA ALA A 341 9.85 -5.78 16.54
C ALA A 341 8.44 -6.41 16.56
N SER A 342 7.52 -5.95 15.69
CA SER A 342 6.20 -6.55 15.54
C SER A 342 6.24 -8.05 15.18
N HIS A 343 7.31 -8.53 14.54
CA HIS A 343 7.50 -9.95 14.22
C HIS A 343 7.73 -10.84 15.45
N LEU A 344 8.14 -10.25 16.61
CA LEU A 344 8.19 -10.97 17.87
C LEU A 344 6.82 -11.51 18.27
N LEU A 345 5.76 -10.74 18.05
CA LEU A 345 4.39 -11.18 18.34
C LEU A 345 4.00 -12.39 17.48
N SER A 346 4.49 -12.47 16.25
CA SER A 346 4.27 -13.63 15.38
C SER A 346 5.12 -14.83 15.82
N LEU A 347 6.41 -14.62 16.16
CA LEU A 347 7.30 -15.67 16.63
C LEU A 347 6.79 -16.32 17.91
N PHE A 348 6.31 -15.53 18.88
CA PHE A 348 5.79 -16.03 20.16
C PHE A 348 4.28 -16.29 20.15
N GLU A 349 3.63 -16.36 18.96
CA GLU A 349 2.19 -16.69 18.75
C GLU A 349 1.22 -15.76 19.49
N ARG A 350 1.59 -14.51 19.71
CA ARG A 350 0.74 -13.49 20.36
C ARG A 350 -0.14 -12.74 19.36
N GLN A 351 -0.85 -13.47 18.48
CA GLN A 351 -1.68 -12.90 17.41
C GLN A 351 -2.82 -12.01 17.95
N ARG A 352 -3.40 -12.36 19.11
CA ARG A 352 -4.43 -11.53 19.75
C ARG A 352 -3.90 -10.15 20.12
N LEU A 353 -2.67 -10.08 20.66
CA LEU A 353 -2.04 -8.81 20.99
C LEU A 353 -1.76 -7.99 19.74
N LEU A 354 -1.26 -8.62 18.67
CA LEU A 354 -1.05 -7.96 17.38
C LEU A 354 -2.36 -7.36 16.83
N LEU A 355 -3.46 -8.11 16.89
CA LEU A 355 -4.78 -7.63 16.47
C LEU A 355 -5.23 -6.44 17.33
N LEU A 356 -5.13 -6.54 18.66
CA LEU A 356 -5.53 -5.47 19.58
C LEU A 356 -4.74 -4.18 19.31
N LEU A 357 -3.42 -4.26 19.09
CA LEU A 357 -2.59 -3.10 18.76
C LEU A 357 -3.02 -2.46 17.43
N ASN A 358 -3.36 -3.26 16.41
CA ASN A 358 -3.86 -2.73 15.14
C ASN A 358 -5.24 -2.08 15.27
N VAL A 359 -6.15 -2.67 16.05
CA VAL A 359 -7.46 -2.06 16.35
C VAL A 359 -7.28 -0.76 17.12
N GLN A 360 -6.43 -0.76 18.16
CA GLN A 360 -6.11 0.44 18.93
C GLN A 360 -5.59 1.56 18.02
N ARG A 361 -4.66 1.26 17.09
CA ARG A 361 -4.15 2.23 16.12
C ARG A 361 -5.28 2.84 15.29
N SER A 362 -6.18 2.00 14.78
CA SER A 362 -7.31 2.47 13.97
C SER A 362 -8.26 3.36 14.76
N VAL A 363 -8.58 2.98 16.01
CA VAL A 363 -9.44 3.77 16.90
C VAL A 363 -8.79 5.12 17.24
N LEU A 364 -7.51 5.13 17.57
CA LEU A 364 -6.76 6.36 17.84
C LEU A 364 -6.73 7.29 16.62
N THR A 365 -6.51 6.74 15.42
CA THR A 365 -6.54 7.53 14.19
C THR A 365 -7.91 8.18 13.98
N VAL A 366 -8.98 7.39 14.03
CA VAL A 366 -10.36 7.91 13.90
C VAL A 366 -10.64 8.94 14.99
N GLY A 367 -10.23 8.67 16.23
CA GLY A 367 -10.43 9.59 17.37
C GLY A 367 -9.76 10.95 17.17
N CYS A 368 -8.53 11.00 16.62
CA CYS A 368 -7.85 12.26 16.33
C CYS A 368 -8.63 13.11 15.30
N PHE A 369 -9.12 12.48 14.23
CA PHE A 369 -9.88 13.21 13.20
C PHE A 369 -11.30 13.54 13.63
N THR A 370 -11.94 12.71 14.47
CA THR A 370 -13.23 13.05 15.07
C THR A 370 -13.10 14.25 16.00
N ALA A 371 -12.04 14.32 16.81
CA ALA A 371 -11.77 15.49 17.65
C ALA A 371 -11.55 16.74 16.80
N ALA A 372 -10.85 16.61 15.67
CA ALA A 372 -10.65 17.69 14.71
C ALA A 372 -11.97 18.23 14.17
N TYR A 373 -12.86 17.33 13.77
CA TYR A 373 -14.19 17.69 13.27
C TYR A 373 -15.04 18.43 14.33
N LEU A 374 -15.03 17.95 15.56
CA LEU A 374 -15.82 18.54 16.65
C LEU A 374 -15.28 19.90 17.12
N LEU A 375 -13.98 20.13 16.98
CA LEU A 375 -13.30 21.35 17.47
C LEU A 375 -12.92 22.33 16.35
N ASP A 376 -13.24 22.00 15.11
CA ASP A 376 -12.93 22.78 13.90
C ASP A 376 -11.44 23.19 13.81
N TRP A 377 -10.56 22.21 14.02
CA TRP A 377 -9.13 22.44 14.05
C TRP A 377 -8.50 22.51 12.67
N PRO A 378 -7.48 23.37 12.48
CA PRO A 378 -6.70 23.38 11.23
C PRO A 378 -5.92 22.06 11.07
N ILE A 379 -5.69 21.65 9.83
CA ILE A 379 -5.04 20.37 9.49
C ILE A 379 -3.69 20.17 10.19
N THR A 380 -2.90 21.22 10.36
CA THR A 380 -1.59 21.14 11.04
C THR A 380 -1.73 20.69 12.49
N SER A 381 -2.73 21.20 13.22
CA SER A 381 -3.01 20.79 14.61
C SER A 381 -3.50 19.34 14.68
N VAL A 382 -4.32 18.91 13.72
CA VAL A 382 -4.81 17.52 13.63
C VAL A 382 -3.66 16.57 13.34
N ILE A 383 -2.80 16.90 12.39
CA ILE A 383 -1.65 16.07 12.04
C ILE A 383 -0.62 16.04 13.19
N LEU A 384 -0.52 17.12 13.97
CA LEU A 384 0.29 17.13 15.19
C LEU A 384 -0.29 16.18 16.25
N LEU A 385 -1.59 16.30 16.56
CA LEU A 385 -2.27 15.38 17.49
C LEU A 385 -2.11 13.94 17.03
N TYR A 386 -2.36 13.67 15.75
CA TYR A 386 -2.19 12.35 15.15
C TYR A 386 -0.74 11.84 15.30
N SER A 387 0.25 12.66 14.99
CA SER A 387 1.67 12.31 15.08
C SER A 387 2.08 11.98 16.51
N VAL A 388 1.69 12.80 17.49
CA VAL A 388 1.98 12.57 18.92
C VAL A 388 1.29 11.29 19.41
N THR A 389 0.01 11.13 19.10
CA THR A 389 -0.78 9.97 19.50
C THR A 389 -0.22 8.67 18.93
N LEU A 390 0.14 8.67 17.65
CA LEU A 390 0.74 7.49 17.04
C LEU A 390 2.18 7.23 17.48
N SER A 391 2.95 8.27 17.84
CA SER A 391 4.27 8.10 18.46
C SER A 391 4.14 7.34 19.80
N ALA A 392 3.21 7.76 20.64
CA ALA A 392 2.92 7.08 21.89
C ALA A 392 2.43 5.63 21.66
N HIS A 393 1.55 5.43 20.68
CA HIS A 393 1.09 4.09 20.28
C HIS A 393 2.22 3.18 19.81
N TYR A 394 3.11 3.64 18.92
CA TYR A 394 4.21 2.81 18.43
C TYR A 394 5.28 2.55 19.49
N LEU A 395 5.54 3.50 20.38
CA LEU A 395 6.40 3.30 21.55
C LEU A 395 5.79 2.23 22.49
N PHE A 396 4.50 2.35 22.81
CA PHE A 396 3.77 1.35 23.59
C PHE A 396 3.80 -0.03 22.94
N SER A 397 3.56 -0.10 21.62
CA SER A 397 3.58 -1.33 20.85
C SER A 397 4.98 -1.97 20.81
N LEU A 398 6.04 -1.16 20.73
CA LEU A 398 7.42 -1.63 20.84
C LEU A 398 7.69 -2.25 22.21
N LEU A 399 7.31 -1.56 23.30
CA LEU A 399 7.48 -2.07 24.65
C LEU A 399 6.72 -3.38 24.88
N MET A 400 5.47 -3.47 24.39
CA MET A 400 4.68 -4.70 24.47
C MET A 400 5.33 -5.84 23.66
N SER A 401 5.85 -5.56 22.47
CA SER A 401 6.56 -6.56 21.66
C SER A 401 7.83 -7.07 22.35
N LEU A 402 8.58 -6.19 23.01
CA LEU A 402 9.78 -6.59 23.76
C LEU A 402 9.46 -7.41 25.01
N ARG A 403 8.34 -7.13 25.69
CA ARG A 403 7.90 -7.88 26.89
C ARG A 403 7.50 -9.34 26.60
N VAL A 404 7.21 -9.65 25.33
CA VAL A 404 6.87 -11.03 24.93
C VAL A 404 8.10 -11.95 24.94
N ILE A 405 9.32 -11.42 24.90
CA ILE A 405 10.54 -12.21 25.00
C ILE A 405 10.70 -12.68 26.46
N PRO A 406 10.70 -14.00 26.74
CA PRO A 406 10.90 -14.53 28.10
C PRO A 406 12.20 -14.01 28.71
N ARG A 407 12.21 -13.79 30.03
CA ARG A 407 13.40 -13.33 30.77
C ARG A 407 14.50 -14.37 30.79
#